data_60050e3d157cb29832bad637fd2db51c
#
_entry.id   60050e3d157cb29832bad637fd2db51c
#
_cell.length_a   1.000
_cell.length_b   1.000
_cell.length_c   1.000
_cell.angle_alpha   90.00
_cell.angle_beta   90.00
_cell.angle_gamma   90.00
#
_symmetry.space_group_name_H-M   'P 1'
#
loop_
_entity.id
_entity.type
_entity.pdbx_description
1 polymer ?
#
loop_
_entity_poly.entity_id
_entity_poly.type
_entity_poly.pdbx_seq_one_letter_code
_entity_poly.pdbx_strand_id
1 'polypeptide(L)'
;MSWPCPVCQKEFSRKDNLQRHINSKHSDSNFAPLIPMSQEKCQRFQLVHPFTCMVAGMTGSGKTVWVQSLLQQAKTVIDQPPERIIWGYSQWQPAFTQLLMMIPTIEFVKGIPEYLENDSCLDVNTRNLIVIDDQMIEAGKDNRIVNLFTKGSQHRNLSVIYIVQNLFHQGKGTEASA
;
A
#
# COMPACT_ATOMS: atom_id res chain seq x y z
N MET A 1 -36.05 2.52 7.75
CA MET A 1 -35.32 1.31 8.26
C MET A 1 -35.75 1.09 9.68
N SER A 2 -36.24 -0.09 10.03
CA SER A 2 -36.55 -0.47 11.41
C SER A 2 -35.42 -1.33 11.99
N TRP A 3 -35.26 -1.26 13.30
CA TRP A 3 -34.21 -1.94 14.04
C TRP A 3 -34.89 -2.91 15.02
N PRO A 4 -35.04 -4.20 14.69
CA PRO A 4 -35.66 -5.18 15.57
C PRO A 4 -34.75 -5.55 16.74
N CYS A 5 -35.33 -5.71 17.92
CA CYS A 5 -34.63 -6.26 19.08
C CYS A 5 -34.37 -7.74 18.88
N PRO A 6 -33.12 -8.22 18.98
CA PRO A 6 -32.81 -9.64 18.75
C PRO A 6 -33.36 -10.58 19.84
N VAL A 7 -33.75 -10.01 20.98
CA VAL A 7 -34.30 -10.82 22.11
C VAL A 7 -35.81 -10.95 22.07
N CYS A 8 -36.51 -9.81 21.88
CA CYS A 8 -37.98 -9.78 21.96
C CYS A 8 -38.64 -9.35 20.63
N GLN A 9 -37.88 -9.19 19.57
CA GLN A 9 -38.31 -8.83 18.22
C GLN A 9 -39.09 -7.50 18.11
N LYS A 10 -39.09 -6.68 19.15
CA LYS A 10 -39.69 -5.35 19.13
C LYS A 10 -38.92 -4.42 18.20
N GLU A 11 -39.62 -3.74 17.29
CA GLU A 11 -39.00 -2.84 16.32
C GLU A 11 -38.82 -1.42 16.84
N PHE A 12 -37.71 -0.80 16.46
CA PHE A 12 -37.37 0.56 16.83
C PHE A 12 -37.04 1.40 15.59
N SER A 13 -37.49 2.64 15.59
CA SER A 13 -37.24 3.59 14.49
C SER A 13 -35.81 4.15 14.48
N ARG A 14 -35.08 4.03 15.59
CA ARG A 14 -33.69 4.50 15.75
C ARG A 14 -32.84 3.50 16.50
N LYS A 15 -31.56 3.38 16.09
CA LYS A 15 -30.59 2.47 16.69
C LYS A 15 -30.36 2.75 18.19
N ASP A 16 -30.33 4.02 18.58
CA ASP A 16 -30.10 4.43 19.98
C ASP A 16 -31.25 4.01 20.92
N ASN A 17 -32.48 3.99 20.40
CA ASN A 17 -33.64 3.51 21.15
C ASN A 17 -33.59 2.01 21.35
N LEU A 18 -33.15 1.26 20.34
CA LEU A 18 -32.89 -0.17 20.45
C LEU A 18 -31.81 -0.45 21.51
N GLN A 19 -30.69 0.28 21.49
CA GLN A 19 -29.61 0.09 22.45
C GLN A 19 -30.05 0.36 23.89
N ARG A 20 -30.82 1.44 24.12
CA ARG A 20 -31.40 1.73 25.44
C ARG A 20 -32.38 0.65 25.90
N HIS A 21 -33.21 0.13 24.98
CA HIS A 21 -34.13 -0.96 25.27
C HIS A 21 -33.38 -2.25 25.68
N ILE A 22 -32.34 -2.64 24.93
CA ILE A 22 -31.53 -3.81 25.28
C ILE A 22 -30.91 -3.66 26.65
N ASN A 23 -30.27 -2.53 26.93
CA ASN A 23 -29.61 -2.28 28.21
C ASN A 23 -30.59 -2.23 29.39
N SER A 24 -31.86 -1.80 29.19
CA SER A 24 -32.83 -1.64 30.26
C SER A 24 -33.73 -2.87 30.53
N LYS A 25 -33.95 -3.70 29.49
CA LYS A 25 -34.92 -4.80 29.56
C LYS A 25 -34.30 -6.19 29.42
N HIS A 26 -33.05 -6.25 28.95
CA HIS A 26 -32.34 -7.51 28.66
C HIS A 26 -30.93 -7.52 29.25
N SER A 27 -30.69 -6.69 30.29
CA SER A 27 -29.39 -6.62 30.98
C SER A 27 -28.97 -7.97 31.60
N ASP A 28 -29.94 -8.79 32.01
CA ASP A 28 -29.69 -10.08 32.68
C ASP A 28 -29.82 -11.27 31.73
N SER A 29 -30.22 -11.05 30.48
CA SER A 29 -30.11 -12.09 29.49
C SER A 29 -28.64 -12.33 29.22
N ASN A 30 -28.13 -13.52 29.58
CA ASN A 30 -26.85 -14.05 29.12
C ASN A 30 -26.87 -14.09 27.58
N PHE A 31 -26.91 -12.95 26.95
CA PHE A 31 -26.50 -12.81 25.57
C PHE A 31 -25.00 -13.09 25.61
N ALA A 32 -24.64 -14.34 25.38
CA ALA A 32 -23.30 -14.60 24.91
C ALA A 32 -23.11 -13.62 23.74
N PRO A 33 -22.14 -12.68 23.81
CA PRO A 33 -21.90 -11.76 22.72
C PRO A 33 -21.79 -12.65 21.50
N LEU A 34 -22.64 -12.37 20.50
CA LEU A 34 -22.59 -13.05 19.21
C LEU A 34 -21.16 -12.94 18.73
N ILE A 35 -20.42 -14.03 18.90
CA ILE A 35 -18.99 -14.13 18.78
C ILE A 35 -18.31 -13.32 19.90
N PRO A 36 -17.69 -13.94 20.94
CA PRO A 36 -16.61 -13.27 21.58
C PRO A 36 -15.71 -12.89 20.40
N MET A 37 -15.59 -11.60 20.13
CA MET A 37 -14.37 -11.13 19.49
C MET A 37 -13.31 -11.56 20.50
N SER A 38 -12.86 -12.83 20.36
CA SER A 38 -11.58 -13.21 20.84
C SER A 38 -10.72 -12.01 20.44
N GLN A 39 -9.99 -11.49 21.37
CA GLN A 39 -8.84 -10.64 21.08
C GLN A 39 -7.82 -11.56 20.38
N GLU A 40 -8.24 -12.25 19.33
CA GLU A 40 -7.39 -12.61 18.24
C GLU A 40 -6.81 -11.26 17.87
N LYS A 41 -5.57 -11.06 18.30
CA LYS A 41 -4.72 -10.01 17.79
C LYS A 41 -5.04 -9.96 16.32
N CYS A 42 -5.80 -8.94 15.90
CA CYS A 42 -6.00 -8.65 14.51
C CYS A 42 -4.57 -8.60 13.99
N GLN A 43 -4.13 -9.69 13.35
CA GLN A 43 -2.77 -9.78 12.86
C GLN A 43 -2.68 -8.61 11.91
N ARG A 44 -2.06 -7.53 12.38
CA ARG A 44 -1.89 -6.34 11.57
C ARG A 44 -1.14 -6.82 10.36
N PHE A 45 -1.78 -6.66 9.21
CA PHE A 45 -1.10 -6.91 7.96
C PHE A 45 0.18 -6.10 7.97
N GLN A 46 1.30 -6.78 7.85
CA GLN A 46 2.62 -6.15 7.76
C GLN A 46 3.31 -6.65 6.50
N LEU A 47 3.92 -5.72 5.79
CA LEU A 47 4.83 -6.04 4.71
C LEU A 47 6.17 -6.45 5.33
N VAL A 48 6.64 -7.62 4.96
CA VAL A 48 7.94 -8.15 5.43
C VAL A 48 9.04 -7.65 4.50
N HIS A 49 9.97 -6.89 5.05
CA HIS A 49 11.11 -6.37 4.28
C HIS A 49 12.21 -7.45 4.10
N PRO A 50 12.83 -7.58 2.91
CA PRO A 50 12.54 -6.89 1.66
C PRO A 50 11.31 -7.45 0.92
N PHE A 51 10.50 -6.59 0.32
CA PHE A 51 9.33 -6.97 -0.45
C PHE A 51 9.27 -6.29 -1.81
N THR A 52 8.52 -6.88 -2.73
CA THR A 52 8.12 -6.25 -3.99
C THR A 52 6.61 -6.11 -4.02
N CYS A 53 6.12 -4.93 -4.36
CA CYS A 53 4.71 -4.61 -4.42
C CYS A 53 4.39 -3.87 -5.72
N MET A 54 3.31 -4.27 -6.38
CA MET A 54 2.78 -3.58 -7.55
C MET A 54 1.42 -2.98 -7.21
N VAL A 55 1.27 -1.67 -7.45
CA VAL A 55 0.04 -0.91 -7.22
C VAL A 55 -0.54 -0.52 -8.55
N ALA A 56 -1.54 -1.27 -9.01
CA ALA A 56 -2.13 -1.10 -10.33
C ALA A 56 -3.53 -0.48 -10.28
N GLY A 57 -3.86 0.32 -11.28
CA GLY A 57 -5.20 0.90 -11.43
C GLY A 57 -5.22 2.07 -12.40
N MET A 58 -6.41 2.50 -12.80
CA MET A 58 -6.60 3.60 -13.74
C MET A 58 -6.04 4.92 -13.21
N THR A 59 -5.77 5.85 -14.12
CA THR A 59 -5.41 7.23 -13.75
C THR A 59 -6.49 7.83 -12.84
N GLY A 60 -6.09 8.54 -11.79
CA GLY A 60 -7.02 9.13 -10.83
C GLY A 60 -7.59 8.17 -9.77
N SER A 61 -7.24 6.88 -9.78
CA SER A 61 -7.72 5.89 -8.80
C SER A 61 -7.11 6.01 -7.40
N GLY A 62 -6.22 6.98 -7.16
CA GLY A 62 -5.61 7.22 -5.86
C GLY A 62 -4.37 6.38 -5.55
N LYS A 63 -3.76 5.68 -6.52
CA LYS A 63 -2.56 4.84 -6.33
C LYS A 63 -1.42 5.57 -5.62
N THR A 64 -1.05 6.73 -6.15
CA THR A 64 0.03 7.57 -5.59
C THR A 64 -0.29 8.01 -4.17
N VAL A 65 -1.54 8.42 -3.90
CA VAL A 65 -2.02 8.81 -2.56
C VAL A 65 -1.95 7.62 -1.59
N TRP A 66 -2.33 6.43 -2.04
CA TRP A 66 -2.25 5.23 -1.24
C TRP A 66 -0.80 4.89 -0.86
N VAL A 67 0.13 4.96 -1.83
CA VAL A 67 1.56 4.74 -1.56
C VAL A 67 2.11 5.79 -0.60
N GLN A 68 1.74 7.06 -0.75
CA GLN A 68 2.14 8.12 0.18
C GLN A 68 1.64 7.83 1.61
N SER A 69 0.39 7.41 1.76
CA SER A 69 -0.18 7.02 3.06
C SER A 69 0.52 5.81 3.67
N LEU A 70 0.90 4.82 2.84
CA LEU A 70 1.69 3.66 3.28
C LEU A 70 3.06 4.10 3.82
N LEU A 71 3.76 4.99 3.11
CA LEU A 71 5.07 5.48 3.54
C LEU A 71 4.99 6.30 4.83
N GLN A 72 3.96 7.12 5.01
CA GLN A 72 3.73 7.85 6.27
C GLN A 72 3.52 6.89 7.46
N GLN A 73 2.96 5.72 7.20
CA GLN A 73 2.69 4.69 8.21
C GLN A 73 3.73 3.55 8.18
N ALA A 74 4.86 3.72 7.51
CA ALA A 74 5.85 2.66 7.28
C ALA A 74 6.27 1.96 8.58
N LYS A 75 6.45 2.70 9.67
CA LYS A 75 6.80 2.16 11.00
C LYS A 75 5.77 1.19 11.59
N THR A 76 4.53 1.23 11.09
CA THR A 76 3.44 0.39 11.59
C THR A 76 3.12 -0.76 10.63
N VAL A 77 3.25 -0.50 9.32
CA VAL A 77 2.82 -1.43 8.27
C VAL A 77 3.96 -2.23 7.65
N ILE A 78 5.21 -1.87 7.92
CA ILE A 78 6.40 -2.62 7.49
C ILE A 78 7.11 -3.12 8.75
N ASP A 79 7.43 -4.43 8.80
CA ASP A 79 8.05 -5.06 9.96
C ASP A 79 9.42 -4.44 10.29
N GLN A 80 10.20 -4.18 9.25
CA GLN A 80 11.48 -3.47 9.31
C GLN A 80 11.37 -2.22 8.43
N PRO A 81 11.02 -1.05 9.00
CA PRO A 81 10.78 0.15 8.22
C PRO A 81 12.05 0.60 7.49
N PRO A 82 11.92 1.15 6.27
CA PRO A 82 13.05 1.59 5.48
C PRO A 82 13.77 2.76 6.15
N GLU A 83 15.09 2.77 6.05
CA GLU A 83 15.96 3.84 6.51
C GLU A 83 16.20 4.88 5.42
N ARG A 84 16.14 4.45 4.15
CA ARG A 84 16.24 5.31 2.98
C ARG A 84 15.10 5.01 2.02
N ILE A 85 14.43 6.05 1.53
CA ILE A 85 13.35 5.94 0.57
C ILE A 85 13.71 6.75 -0.66
N ILE A 86 13.64 6.14 -1.84
CA ILE A 86 13.91 6.77 -3.13
C ILE A 86 12.63 6.75 -3.93
N TRP A 87 12.15 7.93 -4.35
CA TRP A 87 10.97 8.05 -5.19
C TRP A 87 11.35 8.56 -6.56
N GLY A 88 11.30 7.67 -7.53
CA GLY A 88 11.44 8.02 -8.93
C GLY A 88 10.15 8.65 -9.47
N TYR A 89 10.25 9.82 -10.09
CA TYR A 89 9.11 10.54 -10.67
C TYR A 89 9.39 11.04 -12.09
N SER A 90 8.35 11.15 -12.93
CA SER A 90 8.46 11.78 -14.26
C SER A 90 8.18 13.28 -14.20
N GLN A 91 7.11 13.67 -13.49
CA GLN A 91 6.70 15.06 -13.32
C GLN A 91 6.53 15.37 -11.84
N TRP A 92 7.06 16.53 -11.41
CA TRP A 92 6.92 17.00 -10.04
C TRP A 92 5.46 17.27 -9.69
N GLN A 93 5.01 16.75 -8.56
CA GLN A 93 3.68 16.98 -8.04
C GLN A 93 3.74 17.80 -6.74
N PRO A 94 2.80 18.75 -6.52
CA PRO A 94 2.79 19.56 -5.28
C PRO A 94 2.74 18.72 -4.00
N ALA A 95 2.10 17.54 -4.04
CA ALA A 95 2.02 16.60 -2.93
C ALA A 95 3.39 16.09 -2.46
N PHE A 96 4.40 16.05 -3.33
CA PHE A 96 5.76 15.63 -2.97
C PHE A 96 6.43 16.59 -1.99
N THR A 97 6.13 17.89 -2.08
CA THR A 97 6.62 18.87 -1.11
C THR A 97 6.14 18.58 0.30
N GLN A 98 4.87 18.18 0.45
CA GLN A 98 4.32 17.80 1.75
C GLN A 98 4.96 16.50 2.27
N LEU A 99 5.19 15.55 1.38
CA LEU A 99 5.79 14.27 1.74
C LEU A 99 7.24 14.44 2.22
N LEU A 100 8.02 15.35 1.61
CA LEU A 100 9.37 15.72 2.08
C LEU A 100 9.38 16.27 3.51
N MET A 101 8.35 17.04 3.88
CA MET A 101 8.24 17.58 5.24
C MET A 101 7.90 16.49 6.27
N MET A 102 7.15 15.47 5.86
CA MET A 102 6.70 14.40 6.74
C MET A 102 7.72 13.26 6.86
N ILE A 103 8.47 13.00 5.80
CA ILE A 103 9.42 11.89 5.72
C ILE A 103 10.79 12.45 5.27
N PRO A 104 11.63 12.91 6.20
CA PRO A 104 12.92 13.51 5.85
C PRO A 104 13.90 12.55 5.16
N THR A 105 13.67 11.24 5.26
CA THR A 105 14.50 10.19 4.65
C THR A 105 14.15 9.90 3.21
N ILE A 106 13.15 10.61 2.63
CA ILE A 106 12.74 10.43 1.25
C ILE A 106 13.59 11.29 0.30
N GLU A 107 14.04 10.68 -0.77
CA GLU A 107 14.79 11.31 -1.85
C GLU A 107 13.97 11.22 -3.14
N PHE A 108 13.68 12.37 -3.77
CA PHE A 108 12.97 12.40 -5.04
C PHE A 108 13.98 12.52 -6.21
N VAL A 109 13.91 11.55 -7.12
CA VAL A 109 14.80 11.50 -8.29
C VAL A 109 13.95 11.54 -9.56
N LYS A 110 14.32 12.42 -10.49
CA LYS A 110 13.66 12.47 -11.80
C LYS A 110 14.17 11.28 -12.64
N GLY A 111 13.25 10.46 -13.10
CA GLY A 111 13.61 9.27 -13.84
C GLY A 111 13.89 8.05 -12.94
N ILE A 112 14.37 6.97 -13.54
CA ILE A 112 14.90 5.82 -12.80
C ILE A 112 16.38 6.14 -12.53
N PRO A 113 16.80 6.12 -11.26
CA PRO A 113 18.20 6.39 -10.95
C PRO A 113 19.13 5.42 -11.67
N GLU A 114 20.12 5.95 -12.41
CA GLU A 114 21.08 5.14 -13.15
C GLU A 114 21.92 4.24 -12.23
N TYR A 115 22.15 4.66 -11.00
CA TYR A 115 22.90 3.87 -10.01
C TYR A 115 22.19 2.59 -9.57
N LEU A 116 20.91 2.42 -9.90
CA LEU A 116 20.21 1.14 -9.65
C LEU A 116 20.69 0.02 -10.58
N GLU A 117 21.34 0.34 -11.68
CA GLU A 117 21.98 -0.64 -12.56
C GLU A 117 23.28 -1.19 -11.97
N ASN A 118 23.96 -0.37 -11.19
CA ASN A 118 25.25 -0.71 -10.59
C ASN A 118 25.06 -1.16 -9.14
N ASP A 119 25.45 -2.39 -8.83
CA ASP A 119 25.34 -3.01 -7.49
C ASP A 119 26.08 -2.23 -6.39
N SER A 120 26.95 -1.29 -6.77
CA SER A 120 27.84 -0.57 -5.85
C SER A 120 27.23 0.66 -5.15
N CYS A 121 26.03 1.09 -5.54
CA CYS A 121 25.49 2.39 -5.09
C CYS A 121 24.39 2.31 -4.03
N LEU A 122 23.91 1.12 -3.71
CA LEU A 122 23.01 0.89 -2.58
C LEU A 122 23.81 0.20 -1.46
N ASP A 123 23.85 0.84 -0.31
CA ASP A 123 24.43 0.20 0.87
C ASP A 123 23.54 -0.98 1.28
N VAL A 124 24.04 -2.19 1.16
CA VAL A 124 23.34 -3.43 1.52
C VAL A 124 23.05 -3.55 3.01
N ASN A 125 23.74 -2.76 3.85
CA ASN A 125 23.51 -2.73 5.28
C ASN A 125 22.33 -1.80 5.65
N THR A 126 21.92 -0.95 4.74
CA THR A 126 20.80 0.00 4.92
C THR A 126 19.52 -0.59 4.32
N ARG A 127 18.41 -0.50 5.04
CA ARG A 127 17.11 -0.90 4.51
C ARG A 127 16.63 0.14 3.52
N ASN A 128 16.67 -0.21 2.24
CA ASN A 128 16.27 0.68 1.16
C ASN A 128 14.84 0.36 0.69
N LEU A 129 14.10 1.39 0.31
CA LEU A 129 12.82 1.26 -0.38
C LEU A 129 12.83 2.18 -1.60
N ILE A 130 12.47 1.63 -2.75
CA ILE A 130 12.30 2.41 -3.97
C ILE A 130 10.84 2.41 -4.41
N VAL A 131 10.32 3.58 -4.74
CA VAL A 131 9.02 3.77 -5.39
C VAL A 131 9.27 4.21 -6.82
N ILE A 132 8.68 3.50 -7.78
CA ILE A 132 8.77 3.83 -9.22
C ILE A 132 7.37 4.14 -9.70
N ASP A 133 7.16 5.37 -10.18
CA ASP A 133 5.87 5.80 -10.74
C ASP A 133 5.84 5.54 -12.26
N ASP A 134 4.83 4.80 -12.73
CA ASP A 134 4.64 4.31 -14.11
C ASP A 134 4.65 5.40 -15.18
N GLN A 135 4.37 6.65 -14.81
CA GLN A 135 4.47 7.75 -15.77
C GLN A 135 5.88 7.94 -16.34
N MET A 136 6.84 7.16 -15.84
CA MET A 136 8.26 7.25 -16.22
C MET A 136 8.66 6.28 -17.31
N ILE A 137 7.81 5.27 -17.61
CA ILE A 137 8.24 4.18 -18.48
C ILE A 137 7.28 4.09 -19.66
N GLU A 138 7.80 4.41 -20.83
CA GLU A 138 7.20 3.94 -22.07
C GLU A 138 7.20 2.40 -22.04
N ALA A 139 6.05 1.89 -21.56
CA ALA A 139 5.59 0.53 -21.75
C ALA A 139 6.65 -0.58 -21.77
N GLY A 140 6.94 -1.16 -20.63
CA GLY A 140 7.34 -2.58 -20.53
C GLY A 140 8.68 -2.99 -21.14
N LYS A 141 9.49 -2.03 -21.60
CA LYS A 141 10.77 -2.32 -22.28
C LYS A 141 12.00 -2.05 -21.43
N ASP A 142 11.83 -1.52 -20.21
CA ASP A 142 12.99 -1.22 -19.39
C ASP A 142 13.40 -2.44 -18.54
N ASN A 143 14.42 -3.13 -19.02
CA ASN A 143 15.01 -4.28 -18.34
C ASN A 143 15.47 -3.96 -16.90
N ARG A 144 15.67 -2.69 -16.55
CA ARG A 144 16.07 -2.24 -15.22
C ARG A 144 15.02 -2.58 -14.18
N ILE A 145 13.74 -2.34 -14.51
CA ILE A 145 12.64 -2.66 -13.60
C ILE A 145 12.48 -4.16 -13.45
N VAL A 146 12.52 -4.90 -14.56
CA VAL A 146 12.45 -6.37 -14.51
C VAL A 146 13.57 -6.91 -13.62
N ASN A 147 14.78 -6.39 -13.75
CA ASN A 147 15.93 -6.79 -12.93
C ASN A 147 15.73 -6.44 -11.44
N LEU A 148 15.16 -5.28 -11.12
CA LEU A 148 14.83 -4.91 -9.74
C LEU A 148 13.84 -5.88 -9.09
N PHE A 149 12.82 -6.30 -9.85
CA PHE A 149 11.82 -7.25 -9.36
C PHE A 149 12.34 -8.68 -9.23
N THR A 150 13.23 -9.11 -10.11
CA THR A 150 13.63 -10.52 -10.21
C THR A 150 14.93 -10.84 -9.48
N LYS A 151 15.93 -9.97 -9.56
CA LYS A 151 17.28 -10.24 -9.04
C LYS A 151 17.74 -9.29 -7.95
N GLY A 152 17.16 -8.09 -7.88
CA GLY A 152 17.74 -7.00 -7.10
C GLY A 152 17.26 -6.91 -5.66
N SER A 153 16.03 -7.31 -5.37
CA SER A 153 15.41 -6.99 -4.08
C SER A 153 16.02 -7.75 -2.90
N GLN A 154 16.22 -9.05 -3.02
CA GLN A 154 16.68 -9.87 -1.89
C GLN A 154 18.17 -9.69 -1.54
N HIS A 155 19.03 -9.55 -2.57
CA HIS A 155 20.47 -9.40 -2.34
C HIS A 155 20.91 -7.98 -1.96
N ARG A 156 20.05 -6.98 -2.15
CA ARG A 156 20.37 -5.55 -1.96
C ARG A 156 19.70 -4.92 -0.75
N ASN A 157 19.03 -5.69 0.10
CA ASN A 157 18.24 -5.16 1.22
C ASN A 157 17.28 -4.04 0.73
N LEU A 158 16.57 -4.32 -0.37
CA LEU A 158 15.78 -3.36 -1.14
C LEU A 158 14.33 -3.81 -1.30
N SER A 159 13.40 -3.03 -0.77
CA SER A 159 11.98 -3.15 -1.11
C SER A 159 11.64 -2.31 -2.32
N VAL A 160 10.73 -2.79 -3.16
CA VAL A 160 10.31 -2.12 -4.40
C VAL A 160 8.80 -1.95 -4.43
N ILE A 161 8.33 -0.72 -4.67
CA ILE A 161 6.92 -0.42 -4.97
C ILE A 161 6.86 0.14 -6.39
N TYR A 162 6.10 -0.53 -7.25
CA TYR A 162 5.89 -0.10 -8.62
C TYR A 162 4.44 0.31 -8.84
N ILE A 163 4.22 1.56 -9.23
CA ILE A 163 2.89 2.12 -9.49
C ILE A 163 2.64 2.04 -10.99
N VAL A 164 1.61 1.30 -11.41
CA VAL A 164 1.28 1.08 -12.82
C VAL A 164 -0.16 1.49 -13.14
N GLN A 165 -0.41 1.94 -14.37
CA GLN A 165 -1.76 2.24 -14.83
C GLN A 165 -2.49 0.98 -15.30
N ASN A 166 -1.77 0.07 -15.95
CA ASN A 166 -2.33 -1.16 -16.49
C ASN A 166 -1.36 -2.34 -16.27
N LEU A 167 -1.86 -3.42 -15.67
CA LEU A 167 -1.11 -4.65 -15.49
C LEU A 167 -0.86 -5.42 -16.79
N PHE A 168 -1.76 -5.27 -17.74
CA PHE A 168 -1.74 -6.01 -19.01
C PHE A 168 -1.44 -5.06 -20.16
N HIS A 169 -0.22 -4.54 -20.21
CA HIS A 169 0.21 -3.80 -21.39
C HIS A 169 0.52 -4.80 -22.51
N GLN A 170 -0.44 -5.00 -23.41
CA GLN A 170 -0.17 -5.72 -24.65
C GLN A 170 0.78 -4.86 -25.48
N GLY A 171 2.06 -5.24 -25.53
CA GLY A 171 2.95 -4.71 -26.53
C GLY A 171 2.27 -4.85 -27.90
N LYS A 172 2.22 -3.79 -28.69
CA LYS A 172 1.76 -3.87 -30.08
C LYS A 172 2.52 -5.02 -30.73
N GLY A 173 1.79 -6.08 -31.10
CA GLY A 173 2.35 -7.19 -31.82
C GLY A 173 3.05 -6.61 -33.06
N THR A 174 4.27 -7.02 -33.27
CA THR A 174 4.94 -6.87 -34.56
C THR A 174 4.01 -7.50 -35.60
N GLU A 175 3.37 -6.67 -36.43
CA GLU A 175 2.72 -7.14 -37.63
C GLU A 175 3.79 -7.87 -38.40
N ALA A 176 3.65 -9.18 -38.49
CA ALA A 176 4.42 -9.98 -39.38
C ALA A 176 4.06 -9.52 -40.79
N SER A 177 4.97 -8.82 -41.45
CA SER A 177 4.87 -8.49 -42.85
C SER A 177 4.87 -9.79 -43.63
N ALA A 178 3.73 -10.07 -44.27
CA ALA A 178 3.64 -11.11 -45.30
C ALA A 178 4.24 -10.59 -46.63
#